data_a3817f0a7dc1624d1f86342c5bb22184
#
_entry.id   a3817f0a7dc1624d1f86342c5bb22184
#
_cell.length_a   1.000
_cell.length_b   1.000
_cell.length_c   1.000
_cell.angle_alpha   90.00
_cell.angle_beta   90.00
_cell.angle_gamma   90.00
#
_symmetry.space_group_name_H-M   'P 1'
#
loop_
_entity.id
_entity.type
_entity.pdbx_description
1 polymer ?
#
loop_
_entity_poly.entity_id
_entity_poly.type
_entity_poly.pdbx_seq_one_letter_code
_entity_poly.pdbx_strand_id
1 'polypeptide(L)'
;GQLSKDELDAKCRKVLMYKYMLGLRNRQPQLRVSGMSYRINTEEAQALAAKLRRSAVTVLNNYFDVLPLAPVEGDIAVLSIGEKEADAPFVEAMKKNAGISHFHLPWNADEALWQEVQGQLAAFRRVVISITGSAYVSDRDVAFLEGLNLRAPLVYTFFTSYRTLQPLMPALAKSSAV
;
A
#
# COMPACT_ATOMS: atom_id res chain seq x y z
N GLY A 1 34.05 -21.83 25.19
CA GLY A 1 33.72 -23.24 25.30
C GLY A 1 34.23 -23.99 24.08
N GLN A 2 35.03 -25.03 24.28
CA GLN A 2 35.48 -25.89 23.19
C GLN A 2 34.38 -26.95 22.97
N LEU A 3 33.97 -27.14 21.73
CA LEU A 3 33.07 -28.21 21.34
C LEU A 3 33.86 -29.55 21.38
N SER A 4 33.33 -30.56 22.07
CA SER A 4 33.94 -31.87 22.04
C SER A 4 33.67 -32.56 20.68
N LYS A 5 34.58 -33.48 20.30
CA LYS A 5 34.39 -34.25 19.07
C LYS A 5 33.10 -35.07 19.11
N ASP A 6 32.76 -35.64 20.25
CA ASP A 6 31.57 -36.48 20.42
C ASP A 6 30.27 -35.67 20.25
N GLU A 7 30.23 -34.44 20.76
CA GLU A 7 29.10 -33.54 20.53
C GLU A 7 28.95 -33.14 19.06
N LEU A 8 30.08 -32.90 18.37
CA LEU A 8 30.07 -32.59 16.93
C LEU A 8 29.54 -33.75 16.13
N ASP A 9 30.05 -34.96 16.41
CA ASP A 9 29.65 -36.20 15.72
C ASP A 9 28.16 -36.49 15.98
N ALA A 10 27.67 -36.30 17.19
CA ALA A 10 26.25 -36.48 17.49
C ALA A 10 25.35 -35.49 16.72
N LYS A 11 25.74 -34.24 16.62
CA LYS A 11 25.01 -33.21 15.85
C LYS A 11 25.06 -33.49 14.35
N CYS A 12 26.22 -33.86 13.82
CA CYS A 12 26.37 -34.26 12.41
C CYS A 12 25.50 -35.48 12.05
N ARG A 13 25.50 -36.50 12.91
CA ARG A 13 24.66 -37.70 12.74
C ARG A 13 23.17 -37.32 12.71
N LYS A 14 22.73 -36.45 13.59
CA LYS A 14 21.33 -35.97 13.63
C LYS A 14 20.94 -35.28 12.35
N VAL A 15 21.79 -34.36 11.84
CA VAL A 15 21.54 -33.64 10.58
C VAL A 15 21.50 -34.61 9.38
N LEU A 16 22.44 -35.55 9.31
CA LEU A 16 22.47 -36.55 8.24
C LEU A 16 21.25 -37.47 8.27
N MET A 17 20.81 -37.86 9.46
CA MET A 17 19.59 -38.64 9.65
C MET A 17 18.36 -37.93 9.10
N TYR A 18 18.18 -36.66 9.41
CA TYR A 18 17.08 -35.87 8.87
C TYR A 18 17.18 -35.71 7.33
N LYS A 19 18.36 -35.46 6.81
CA LYS A 19 18.57 -35.43 5.35
C LYS A 19 18.19 -36.75 4.68
N TYR A 20 18.54 -37.86 5.31
CA TYR A 20 18.17 -39.19 4.81
C TYR A 20 16.65 -39.43 4.89
N MET A 21 16.02 -39.12 6.03
CA MET A 21 14.55 -39.22 6.22
C MET A 21 13.77 -38.37 5.21
N LEU A 22 14.29 -37.21 4.86
CA LEU A 22 13.72 -36.32 3.84
C LEU A 22 14.00 -36.77 2.40
N GLY A 23 14.71 -37.92 2.21
CA GLY A 23 15.00 -38.44 0.89
C GLY A 23 15.95 -37.59 0.06
N LEU A 24 16.71 -36.68 0.69
CA LEU A 24 17.59 -35.76 -0.03
C LEU A 24 18.75 -36.44 -0.75
N ARG A 25 19.13 -37.65 -0.34
CA ARG A 25 20.17 -38.44 -1.01
C ARG A 25 19.82 -38.77 -2.47
N ASN A 26 18.53 -39.03 -2.73
CA ASN A 26 18.05 -39.49 -4.04
C ASN A 26 17.34 -38.37 -4.82
N ARG A 27 17.23 -37.16 -4.25
CA ARG A 27 16.64 -36.01 -4.91
C ARG A 27 17.69 -35.38 -5.82
N GLN A 28 17.65 -35.74 -7.09
CA GLN A 28 18.16 -34.84 -8.11
C GLN A 28 17.07 -33.77 -8.34
N PRO A 29 17.31 -32.51 -7.98
CA PRO A 29 16.37 -31.47 -8.29
C PRO A 29 16.37 -31.27 -9.80
N GLN A 30 15.47 -31.93 -10.49
CA GLN A 30 15.16 -31.62 -11.88
C GLN A 30 14.34 -30.29 -11.84
N LEU A 31 15.06 -29.21 -11.69
CA LEU A 31 14.49 -27.88 -11.89
C LEU A 31 14.17 -27.72 -13.38
N ARG A 32 12.96 -28.11 -13.77
CA ARG A 32 12.44 -27.79 -15.09
C ARG A 32 12.06 -26.30 -15.05
N VAL A 33 12.98 -25.45 -15.49
CA VAL A 33 12.76 -23.98 -15.58
C VAL A 33 11.70 -23.67 -16.63
N SER A 34 11.62 -24.50 -17.70
CA SER A 34 10.60 -24.36 -18.74
C SER A 34 9.20 -24.51 -18.17
N GLY A 35 8.36 -23.48 -18.39
CA GLY A 35 6.98 -23.44 -17.92
C GLY A 35 6.79 -23.13 -16.42
N MET A 36 7.86 -22.75 -15.71
CA MET A 36 7.77 -22.45 -14.27
C MET A 36 6.84 -21.28 -14.00
N SER A 37 6.85 -20.22 -14.80
CA SER A 37 5.96 -19.07 -14.66
C SER A 37 4.48 -19.46 -14.72
N TYR A 38 4.10 -20.36 -15.62
CA TYR A 38 2.72 -20.85 -15.72
C TYR A 38 2.32 -21.74 -14.53
N ARG A 39 3.29 -22.47 -13.94
CA ARG A 39 3.04 -23.35 -12.79
C ARG A 39 2.92 -22.59 -11.47
N ILE A 40 3.57 -21.44 -11.36
CA ILE A 40 3.55 -20.60 -10.15
C ILE A 40 2.42 -19.58 -10.23
N ASN A 41 2.19 -19.02 -11.43
CA ASN A 41 1.24 -17.94 -11.65
C ASN A 41 0.00 -18.44 -12.40
N THR A 42 -0.66 -19.45 -11.80
CA THR A 42 -1.91 -20.00 -12.35
C THR A 42 -3.07 -19.04 -12.21
N GLU A 43 -4.15 -19.25 -12.96
CA GLU A 43 -5.38 -18.45 -12.84
C GLU A 43 -5.96 -18.51 -11.43
N GLU A 44 -5.92 -19.68 -10.79
CA GLU A 44 -6.38 -19.85 -9.41
C GLU A 44 -5.51 -19.05 -8.42
N ALA A 45 -4.18 -19.06 -8.61
CA ALA A 45 -3.26 -18.28 -7.77
C ALA A 45 -3.51 -16.77 -7.92
N GLN A 46 -3.76 -16.30 -9.14
CA GLN A 46 -4.11 -14.91 -9.41
C GLN A 46 -5.48 -14.53 -8.81
N ALA A 47 -6.48 -15.40 -8.96
CA ALA A 47 -7.80 -15.19 -8.37
C ALA A 47 -7.74 -15.15 -6.83
N LEU A 48 -6.95 -16.06 -6.22
CA LEU A 48 -6.72 -16.06 -4.78
C LEU A 48 -6.00 -14.79 -4.32
N ALA A 49 -4.95 -14.37 -5.04
CA ALA A 49 -4.25 -13.12 -4.74
C ALA A 49 -5.18 -11.90 -4.83
N ALA A 50 -6.03 -11.84 -5.84
CA ALA A 50 -7.02 -10.77 -5.99
C ALA A 50 -8.06 -10.79 -4.86
N LYS A 51 -8.51 -11.97 -4.42
CA LYS A 51 -9.42 -12.13 -3.27
C LYS A 51 -8.75 -11.66 -1.99
N LEU A 52 -7.51 -12.08 -1.73
CA LEU A 52 -6.76 -11.67 -0.54
C LEU A 52 -6.53 -10.16 -0.50
N ARG A 53 -6.15 -9.54 -1.61
CA ARG A 53 -6.00 -8.08 -1.69
C ARG A 53 -7.30 -7.34 -1.36
N ARG A 54 -8.43 -7.79 -1.88
CA ARG A 54 -9.74 -7.20 -1.56
C ARG A 54 -10.11 -7.36 -0.09
N SER A 55 -9.83 -8.53 0.48
CA SER A 55 -10.12 -8.80 1.90
C SER A 55 -9.17 -8.08 2.86
N ALA A 56 -8.00 -7.64 2.39
CA ALA A 56 -7.03 -6.90 3.18
C ALA A 56 -7.33 -5.39 3.27
N VAL A 57 -8.26 -4.89 2.45
CA VAL A 57 -8.69 -3.48 2.56
C VAL A 57 -9.41 -3.30 3.89
N THR A 58 -8.89 -2.38 4.70
CA THR A 58 -9.43 -2.07 6.02
C THR A 58 -9.96 -0.64 6.01
N VAL A 59 -11.21 -0.46 6.39
CA VAL A 59 -11.82 0.87 6.58
C VAL A 59 -11.72 1.18 8.07
N LEU A 60 -10.99 2.24 8.42
CA LEU A 60 -10.79 2.68 9.80
C LEU A 60 -11.98 3.50 10.31
N ASN A 61 -12.49 4.36 9.46
CA ASN A 61 -13.73 5.10 9.71
C ASN A 61 -14.48 5.37 8.39
N ASN A 62 -15.77 5.62 8.47
CA ASN A 62 -16.61 6.04 7.35
C ASN A 62 -17.77 6.88 7.89
N TYR A 63 -17.47 8.16 8.19
CA TYR A 63 -18.47 9.07 8.70
C TYR A 63 -19.42 9.52 7.58
N PHE A 64 -20.71 9.56 7.89
CA PHE A 64 -21.76 9.97 6.96
C PHE A 64 -21.89 9.10 5.71
N ASP A 65 -21.47 7.84 5.78
CA ASP A 65 -21.57 6.87 4.68
C ASP A 65 -20.98 7.38 3.36
N VAL A 66 -19.82 8.04 3.44
CA VAL A 66 -19.12 8.57 2.26
C VAL A 66 -18.64 7.46 1.34
N LEU A 67 -18.28 6.31 1.92
CA LEU A 67 -17.93 5.10 1.16
C LEU A 67 -19.15 4.15 1.10
N PRO A 68 -19.41 3.48 -0.06
CA PRO A 68 -18.68 3.56 -1.31
C PRO A 68 -18.87 4.91 -2.03
N LEU A 69 -17.80 5.41 -2.66
CA LEU A 69 -17.90 6.62 -3.48
C LEU A 69 -18.81 6.36 -4.67
N ALA A 70 -19.93 7.07 -4.76
CA ALA A 70 -20.76 7.02 -5.95
C ALA A 70 -19.97 7.61 -7.14
N PRO A 71 -19.90 6.91 -8.28
CA PRO A 71 -19.24 7.42 -9.46
C PRO A 71 -20.05 8.59 -10.02
N VAL A 72 -19.52 9.81 -9.86
CA VAL A 72 -20.03 11.02 -10.50
C VAL A 72 -18.90 11.60 -11.31
N GLU A 73 -19.07 11.64 -12.60
CA GLU A 73 -18.04 12.08 -13.53
C GLU A 73 -17.67 13.55 -13.25
N GLY A 74 -16.35 13.81 -13.13
CA GLY A 74 -15.82 15.16 -12.97
C GLY A 74 -15.89 15.76 -11.54
N ASP A 75 -16.54 15.09 -10.60
CA ASP A 75 -16.72 15.60 -9.21
C ASP A 75 -15.63 15.13 -8.23
N ILE A 76 -14.75 14.23 -8.65
CA ILE A 76 -13.76 13.60 -7.77
C ILE A 76 -12.35 14.04 -8.17
N ALA A 77 -11.61 14.57 -7.21
CA ALA A 77 -10.18 14.76 -7.31
C ALA A 77 -9.44 13.66 -6.55
N VAL A 78 -8.34 13.17 -7.10
CA VAL A 78 -7.37 12.32 -6.40
C VAL A 78 -6.08 13.10 -6.25
N LEU A 79 -5.64 13.32 -5.02
CA LEU A 79 -4.35 13.88 -4.69
C LEU A 79 -3.42 12.77 -4.22
N SER A 80 -2.41 12.45 -5.01
CA SER A 80 -1.35 11.52 -4.63
C SER A 80 -0.23 12.27 -3.93
N ILE A 81 0.12 11.82 -2.72
CA ILE A 81 1.24 12.37 -1.93
C ILE A 81 2.29 11.29 -1.75
N GLY A 82 3.53 11.59 -2.15
CA GLY A 82 4.67 10.68 -2.05
C GLY A 82 5.43 10.49 -3.34
N GLU A 83 5.90 9.28 -3.61
CA GLU A 83 6.62 8.97 -4.84
C GLU A 83 5.71 9.04 -6.06
N LYS A 84 6.21 9.67 -7.11
CA LYS A 84 5.46 9.80 -8.36
C LYS A 84 5.13 8.40 -8.92
N GLU A 85 3.88 8.22 -9.31
CA GLU A 85 3.36 6.98 -9.89
C GLU A 85 3.34 5.75 -8.95
N ALA A 86 3.67 5.91 -7.67
CA ALA A 86 3.65 4.79 -6.73
C ALA A 86 2.23 4.19 -6.54
N ASP A 87 1.19 4.99 -6.73
CA ASP A 87 -0.22 4.59 -6.70
C ASP A 87 -0.87 4.53 -8.09
N ALA A 88 -0.08 4.50 -9.16
CA ALA A 88 -0.61 4.50 -10.53
C ALA A 88 -1.71 3.45 -10.78
N PRO A 89 -1.63 2.20 -10.30
CA PRO A 89 -2.71 1.23 -10.47
C PRO A 89 -4.03 1.66 -9.82
N PHE A 90 -3.96 2.35 -8.68
CA PHE A 90 -5.13 2.90 -7.99
C PHE A 90 -5.72 4.06 -8.77
N VAL A 91 -4.90 5.02 -9.18
CA VAL A 91 -5.31 6.19 -9.97
C VAL A 91 -5.96 5.77 -11.30
N GLU A 92 -5.36 4.80 -12.00
CA GLU A 92 -5.93 4.27 -13.25
C GLU A 92 -7.27 3.54 -13.02
N ALA A 93 -7.39 2.79 -11.92
CA ALA A 93 -8.66 2.18 -11.56
C ALA A 93 -9.73 3.22 -11.24
N MET A 94 -9.36 4.31 -10.54
CA MET A 94 -10.27 5.42 -10.26
C MET A 94 -10.69 6.14 -11.54
N LYS A 95 -9.77 6.46 -12.44
CA LYS A 95 -10.06 7.07 -13.75
C LYS A 95 -11.05 6.24 -14.55
N LYS A 96 -10.84 4.93 -14.60
CA LYS A 96 -11.70 4.01 -15.35
C LYS A 96 -13.13 3.96 -14.83
N ASN A 97 -13.30 4.10 -13.50
CA ASN A 97 -14.61 3.90 -12.86
C ASN A 97 -15.36 5.20 -12.58
N ALA A 98 -14.66 6.34 -12.44
CA ALA A 98 -15.28 7.58 -11.96
C ALA A 98 -14.89 8.85 -12.72
N GLY A 99 -13.98 8.80 -13.70
CA GLY A 99 -13.58 10.00 -14.46
C GLY A 99 -13.01 11.10 -13.56
N ILE A 100 -11.88 10.84 -12.91
CA ILE A 100 -11.28 11.71 -11.91
C ILE A 100 -10.31 12.74 -12.50
N SER A 101 -10.08 13.85 -11.78
CA SER A 101 -8.90 14.71 -11.93
C SER A 101 -7.80 14.26 -10.97
N HIS A 102 -6.56 14.18 -11.45
CA HIS A 102 -5.43 13.68 -10.67
C HIS A 102 -4.38 14.76 -10.45
N PHE A 103 -3.96 14.93 -9.21
CA PHE A 103 -2.93 15.84 -8.74
C PHE A 103 -1.85 15.05 -8.01
N HIS A 104 -0.62 15.56 -8.02
CA HIS A 104 0.50 14.92 -7.34
C HIS A 104 1.30 15.95 -6.54
N LEU A 105 1.65 15.61 -5.31
CA LEU A 105 2.57 16.34 -4.44
C LEU A 105 3.66 15.40 -3.94
N PRO A 106 4.94 15.77 -4.06
CA PRO A 106 6.00 15.06 -3.38
C PRO A 106 5.94 15.34 -1.88
N TRP A 107 6.52 14.46 -1.07
CA TRP A 107 6.82 14.78 0.33
C TRP A 107 7.73 16.03 0.41
N ASN A 108 7.54 16.84 1.42
CA ASN A 108 8.26 18.12 1.60
C ASN A 108 8.06 19.11 0.45
N ALA A 109 6.93 19.08 -0.21
CA ALA A 109 6.54 20.12 -1.17
C ALA A 109 6.63 21.52 -0.54
N ASP A 110 6.94 22.53 -1.34
CA ASP A 110 6.94 23.89 -0.84
C ASP A 110 5.51 24.42 -0.59
N GLU A 111 5.41 25.50 0.17
CA GLU A 111 4.12 26.06 0.56
C GLU A 111 3.34 26.60 -0.63
N ALA A 112 4.01 27.17 -1.62
CA ALA A 112 3.36 27.72 -2.80
C ALA A 112 2.66 26.61 -3.61
N LEU A 113 3.34 25.49 -3.79
CA LEU A 113 2.77 24.32 -4.47
C LEU A 113 1.58 23.72 -3.71
N TRP A 114 1.66 23.67 -2.37
CA TRP A 114 0.55 23.23 -1.53
C TRP A 114 -0.68 24.13 -1.69
N GLN A 115 -0.48 25.44 -1.62
CA GLN A 115 -1.57 26.43 -1.76
C GLN A 115 -2.20 26.37 -3.16
N GLU A 116 -1.38 26.23 -4.21
CA GLU A 116 -1.87 26.06 -5.58
C GLU A 116 -2.76 24.83 -5.68
N VAL A 117 -2.29 23.67 -5.23
CA VAL A 117 -3.04 22.42 -5.29
C VAL A 117 -4.31 22.50 -4.43
N GLN A 118 -4.23 23.08 -3.23
CA GLN A 118 -5.41 23.28 -2.40
C GLN A 118 -6.46 24.14 -3.09
N GLY A 119 -6.04 25.21 -3.77
CA GLY A 119 -6.93 26.07 -4.56
C GLY A 119 -7.62 25.30 -5.69
N GLN A 120 -6.88 24.43 -6.38
CA GLN A 120 -7.43 23.57 -7.44
C GLN A 120 -8.41 22.53 -6.88
N LEU A 121 -8.09 21.91 -5.74
CA LEU A 121 -8.96 20.92 -5.09
C LEU A 121 -10.29 21.50 -4.60
N ALA A 122 -10.34 22.78 -4.30
CA ALA A 122 -11.56 23.44 -3.81
C ALA A 122 -12.72 23.44 -4.83
N ALA A 123 -12.42 23.19 -6.12
CA ALA A 123 -13.43 23.07 -7.16
C ALA A 123 -14.18 21.72 -7.17
N PHE A 124 -13.69 20.71 -6.45
CA PHE A 124 -14.24 19.36 -6.45
C PHE A 124 -15.16 19.11 -5.26
N ARG A 125 -16.15 18.26 -5.47
CA ARG A 125 -17.11 17.88 -4.41
C ARG A 125 -16.63 16.75 -3.52
N ARG A 126 -15.63 16.00 -3.97
CA ARG A 126 -15.01 14.89 -3.23
C ARG A 126 -13.53 14.88 -3.51
N VAL A 127 -12.74 14.68 -2.47
CA VAL A 127 -11.30 14.61 -2.58
C VAL A 127 -10.81 13.33 -1.93
N VAL A 128 -10.11 12.53 -2.72
CA VAL A 128 -9.42 11.33 -2.26
C VAL A 128 -7.94 11.63 -2.16
N ILE A 129 -7.36 11.47 -0.98
CA ILE A 129 -5.94 11.67 -0.73
C ILE A 129 -5.28 10.30 -0.67
N SER A 130 -4.41 10.03 -1.63
CA SER A 130 -3.63 8.80 -1.72
C SER A 130 -2.24 9.02 -1.14
N ILE A 131 -1.92 8.34 -0.06
CA ILE A 131 -0.63 8.43 0.62
C ILE A 131 0.22 7.23 0.26
N THR A 132 1.41 7.47 -0.33
CA THR A 132 2.31 6.43 -0.81
C THR A 132 3.71 6.55 -0.24
N GLY A 133 4.48 5.46 -0.32
CA GLY A 133 5.86 5.41 0.07
C GLY A 133 6.08 5.20 1.56
N SER A 134 7.36 5.12 1.93
CA SER A 134 7.82 4.93 3.31
C SER A 134 8.67 6.09 3.80
N ALA A 135 8.53 7.25 3.17
CA ALA A 135 9.30 8.44 3.52
C ALA A 135 8.99 8.91 4.94
N TYR A 136 9.94 9.58 5.53
CA TYR A 136 9.73 10.31 6.77
C TYR A 136 8.72 11.44 6.51
N VAL A 137 7.61 11.42 7.24
CA VAL A 137 6.61 12.50 7.20
C VAL A 137 7.11 13.61 8.11
N SER A 138 7.33 14.79 7.56
CA SER A 138 7.76 15.94 8.34
C SER A 138 6.59 16.60 9.07
N ASP A 139 6.89 17.35 10.15
CA ASP A 139 5.88 18.13 10.88
C ASP A 139 5.18 19.13 9.95
N ARG A 140 5.87 19.58 8.92
CA ARG A 140 5.32 20.46 7.90
C ARG A 140 4.26 19.76 7.06
N ASP A 141 4.53 18.52 6.59
CA ASP A 141 3.55 17.74 5.83
C ASP A 141 2.30 17.47 6.67
N VAL A 142 2.49 17.15 7.96
CA VAL A 142 1.38 17.00 8.92
C VAL A 142 0.58 18.27 9.02
N ALA A 143 1.23 19.42 9.25
CA ALA A 143 0.57 20.72 9.40
C ALA A 143 -0.24 21.11 8.14
N PHE A 144 0.29 20.79 6.95
CA PHE A 144 -0.44 21.00 5.71
C PHE A 144 -1.71 20.15 5.62
N LEU A 145 -1.60 18.87 5.92
CA LEU A 145 -2.77 17.98 5.87
C LEU A 145 -3.81 18.33 6.94
N GLU A 146 -3.37 18.75 8.13
CA GLU A 146 -4.25 19.28 9.17
C GLU A 146 -4.92 20.61 8.76
N GLY A 147 -4.16 21.45 8.06
CA GLY A 147 -4.61 22.74 7.55
C GLY A 147 -5.49 22.64 6.31
N LEU A 148 -5.61 21.48 5.70
CA LEU A 148 -6.43 21.27 4.51
C LEU A 148 -7.92 21.51 4.86
N ASN A 149 -8.40 22.69 4.47
CA ASN A 149 -9.76 23.10 4.75
C ASN A 149 -10.59 23.13 3.47
N LEU A 150 -11.09 21.99 3.09
CA LEU A 150 -11.98 21.84 1.94
C LEU A 150 -13.41 21.64 2.41
N ARG A 151 -14.38 22.18 1.66
CA ARG A 151 -15.81 21.91 1.89
C ARG A 151 -16.20 20.49 1.49
N ALA A 152 -15.38 19.86 0.66
CA ALA A 152 -15.59 18.51 0.18
C ALA A 152 -15.24 17.47 1.26
N PRO A 153 -15.96 16.36 1.33
CA PRO A 153 -15.54 15.20 2.11
C PRO A 153 -14.15 14.74 1.70
N LEU A 154 -13.28 14.51 2.70
CA LEU A 154 -11.92 14.02 2.52
C LEU A 154 -11.89 12.52 2.80
N VAL A 155 -11.44 11.75 1.82
CA VAL A 155 -11.22 10.30 1.95
C VAL A 155 -9.73 10.04 1.85
N TYR A 156 -9.13 9.49 2.91
CA TYR A 156 -7.73 9.10 2.89
C TYR A 156 -7.59 7.63 2.52
N THR A 157 -6.63 7.32 1.67
CA THR A 157 -6.25 5.96 1.35
C THR A 157 -4.74 5.78 1.48
N PHE A 158 -4.31 4.71 2.13
CA PHE A 158 -2.92 4.48 2.48
C PHE A 158 -2.36 3.27 1.77
N PHE A 159 -1.31 3.48 0.99
CA PHE A 159 -0.47 2.45 0.37
C PHE A 159 0.92 2.46 1.00
N THR A 160 0.96 2.41 2.33
CA THR A 160 2.17 2.61 3.10
C THR A 160 2.15 1.81 4.41
N SER A 161 3.19 1.95 5.22
CA SER A 161 3.29 1.27 6.51
C SER A 161 2.62 2.06 7.63
N TYR A 162 2.33 1.39 8.75
CA TYR A 162 1.83 2.03 9.97
C TYR A 162 2.73 3.17 10.48
N ARG A 163 4.04 3.10 10.22
CA ARG A 163 4.98 4.16 10.61
C ARG A 163 4.70 5.50 9.92
N THR A 164 4.23 5.46 8.69
CA THR A 164 3.82 6.67 7.95
C THR A 164 2.43 7.15 8.38
N LEU A 165 1.54 6.22 8.74
CA LEU A 165 0.20 6.53 9.20
C LEU A 165 0.20 7.25 10.56
N GLN A 166 1.03 6.81 11.50
CA GLN A 166 1.03 7.30 12.89
C GLN A 166 1.18 8.83 13.02
N PRO A 167 2.14 9.49 12.35
CA PRO A 167 2.27 10.95 12.40
C PRO A 167 1.07 11.69 11.81
N LEU A 168 0.32 11.07 10.90
CA LEU A 168 -0.81 11.67 10.19
C LEU A 168 -2.15 11.54 10.94
N MET A 169 -2.18 10.82 12.07
CA MET A 169 -3.41 10.63 12.85
C MET A 169 -4.17 11.93 13.18
N PRO A 170 -3.50 13.06 13.52
CA PRO A 170 -4.21 14.31 13.74
C PRO A 170 -4.96 14.83 12.51
N ALA A 171 -4.34 14.75 11.33
CA ALA A 171 -4.99 15.13 10.07
C ALA A 171 -6.20 14.23 9.76
N LEU A 172 -6.11 12.93 10.10
CA LEU A 172 -7.17 11.96 9.87
C LEU A 172 -8.41 12.19 10.75
N ALA A 173 -8.27 12.88 11.88
CA ALA A 173 -9.40 13.23 12.73
C ALA A 173 -10.44 14.13 12.02
N LYS A 174 -10.02 14.83 10.96
CA LYS A 174 -10.88 15.68 10.13
C LYS A 174 -11.38 14.97 8.86
N SER A 175 -10.99 13.73 8.63
CA SER A 175 -11.39 12.96 7.46
C SER A 175 -12.82 12.48 7.54
N SER A 176 -13.46 12.34 6.40
CA SER A 176 -14.78 11.72 6.29
C SER A 176 -14.70 10.21 6.21
N ALA A 177 -13.63 9.68 5.65
CA ALA A 177 -13.32 8.25 5.62
C ALA A 177 -11.80 7.99 5.52
N VAL A 178 -11.39 6.85 6.07
CA VAL A 178 -10.02 6.33 6.02
C VAL A 178 -10.04 4.82 5.76
#